data_4b7bdff2023b1cd4a8958dfe2f30ae83
#
_entry.id   4b7bdff2023b1cd4a8958dfe2f30ae83
#
_cell.length_a   1.000
_cell.length_b   1.000
_cell.length_c   1.000
_cell.angle_alpha   90.00
_cell.angle_beta   90.00
_cell.angle_gamma   90.00
#
_symmetry.space_group_name_H-M   'P 1'
#
loop_
_entity.id
_entity.type
_entity.pdbx_description
1 polymer ?
#
loop_
_entity_poly.entity_id
_entity_poly.type
_entity_poly.pdbx_seq_one_letter_code
_entity_poly.pdbx_strand_id
1 'polypeptide(L)'
;METEILRHIPADIHNHSTLSPDGCDEPMRMAERACGLGIKHFALTDHIECEKLGSWDYAGAIARSHDVFLEIQERFRGKMEVYYGAELGQALFNLPAAEKILAEHDYDFVLGSTHCTRTYPRLDRVPDSDEDRYRCLDEYFDEELRLAEWGRFCSLSHLTFPLRFISGDVGGHEVDMSRYSAIIDKILETIIRQGIALEVNSAGIRKGLHVPMPNAEYVKRYYDKGGRMVTVGSDAHRVADVAADVPQVYGMLRDIGFTEVCVFRKKQPIFVSIN
;
A
#
# COMPACT_ATOMS: atom_id res chain seq x y z
N MET A 1 -24.43 13.42 11.73
CA MET A 1 -24.06 12.99 10.38
C MET A 1 -22.62 12.46 10.33
N GLU A 2 -21.59 13.11 10.87
CA GLU A 2 -20.21 12.57 10.93
C GLU A 2 -20.07 11.24 11.69
N THR A 3 -20.89 11.03 12.73
CA THR A 3 -20.83 9.83 13.58
C THR A 3 -21.47 8.58 12.96
N GLU A 4 -22.24 8.70 11.89
CA GLU A 4 -22.90 7.56 11.25
C GLU A 4 -22.07 6.98 10.10
N ILE A 5 -21.28 7.83 9.41
CA ILE A 5 -20.41 7.41 8.29
C ILE A 5 -19.23 6.55 8.78
N LEU A 6 -18.79 6.72 10.03
CA LEU A 6 -17.69 5.96 10.64
C LEU A 6 -18.08 4.53 11.06
N ARG A 7 -19.35 4.13 10.93
CA ARG A 7 -19.85 2.86 11.51
C ARG A 7 -19.43 1.59 10.77
N HIS A 8 -18.81 1.69 9.59
CA HIS A 8 -18.41 0.47 8.88
C HIS A 8 -17.22 0.72 7.94
N ILE A 9 -16.00 0.66 8.50
CA ILE A 9 -14.78 0.54 7.70
C ILE A 9 -14.45 -0.95 7.61
N PRO A 10 -14.69 -1.61 6.46
CA PRO A 10 -14.48 -3.05 6.34
C PRO A 10 -13.03 -3.43 6.60
N ALA A 11 -12.08 -2.73 5.99
CA ALA A 11 -10.66 -3.04 6.11
C ALA A 11 -9.79 -1.77 6.03
N ASP A 12 -8.67 -1.80 6.75
CA ASP A 12 -7.51 -0.94 6.57
C ASP A 12 -6.26 -1.81 6.77
N ILE A 13 -5.66 -2.27 5.66
CA ILE A 13 -4.61 -3.29 5.70
C ILE A 13 -3.24 -2.78 5.23
N HIS A 14 -3.00 -1.45 5.28
CA HIS A 14 -1.71 -0.85 5.07
C HIS A 14 -1.44 0.18 6.17
N ASN A 15 -0.67 -0.21 7.17
CA ASN A 15 -0.33 0.62 8.32
C ASN A 15 1.07 0.29 8.83
N HIS A 16 1.77 1.29 9.37
CA HIS A 16 3.12 1.21 9.90
C HIS A 16 3.17 1.52 11.38
N SER A 17 4.14 0.92 12.06
CA SER A 17 4.37 1.10 13.48
C SER A 17 5.84 1.44 13.76
N THR A 18 6.24 1.49 15.03
CA THR A 18 7.67 1.63 15.42
C THR A 18 8.54 0.44 14.99
N LEU A 19 7.98 -0.56 14.31
CA LEU A 19 8.72 -1.62 13.61
C LEU A 19 9.13 -1.20 12.18
N SER A 20 8.74 0.00 11.74
CA SER A 20 9.23 0.70 10.55
C SER A 20 10.16 1.84 10.94
N PRO A 21 11.16 2.21 10.10
CA PRO A 21 12.09 3.29 10.41
C PRO A 21 11.43 4.68 10.54
N ASP A 22 10.24 4.87 10.00
CA ASP A 22 9.47 6.11 9.97
C ASP A 22 8.10 6.03 10.69
N GLY A 23 7.77 4.88 11.26
CA GLY A 23 6.60 4.70 12.11
C GLY A 23 6.76 5.39 13.46
N CYS A 24 5.70 6.05 13.93
CA CYS A 24 5.75 6.92 15.11
C CYS A 24 5.15 6.31 16.38
N ASP A 25 4.24 5.37 16.23
CA ASP A 25 3.47 4.80 17.35
C ASP A 25 3.65 3.28 17.44
N GLU A 26 3.55 2.77 18.68
CA GLU A 26 3.66 1.34 18.96
C GLU A 26 2.57 0.52 18.24
N PRO A 27 2.88 -0.71 17.78
CA PRO A 27 1.96 -1.57 17.05
C PRO A 27 0.61 -1.77 17.77
N MET A 28 0.65 -2.01 19.08
CA MET A 28 -0.56 -2.22 19.89
C MET A 28 -1.46 -0.97 19.89
N ARG A 29 -0.90 0.23 19.95
CA ARG A 29 -1.66 1.49 19.89
C ARG A 29 -2.32 1.71 18.55
N MET A 30 -1.64 1.34 17.45
CA MET A 30 -2.21 1.37 16.11
C MET A 30 -3.44 0.44 16.02
N ALA A 31 -3.31 -0.78 16.54
CA ALA A 31 -4.39 -1.77 16.57
C ALA A 31 -5.55 -1.37 17.51
N GLU A 32 -5.26 -0.77 18.66
CA GLU A 32 -6.29 -0.22 19.56
C GLU A 32 -7.11 0.87 18.88
N ARG A 33 -6.45 1.74 18.12
CA ARG A 33 -7.12 2.79 17.35
C ARG A 33 -8.00 2.18 16.26
N ALA A 34 -7.49 1.22 15.48
CA ALA A 34 -8.24 0.52 14.45
C ALA A 34 -9.51 -0.15 15.02
N CYS A 35 -9.37 -0.89 16.11
CA CYS A 35 -10.50 -1.52 16.79
C CYS A 35 -11.49 -0.49 17.34
N GLY A 36 -11.00 0.62 17.91
CA GLY A 36 -11.82 1.73 18.42
C GLY A 36 -12.63 2.45 17.33
N LEU A 37 -12.14 2.46 16.10
CA LEU A 37 -12.85 2.95 14.91
C LEU A 37 -13.84 1.93 14.34
N GLY A 38 -13.87 0.70 14.85
CA GLY A 38 -14.75 -0.36 14.38
C GLY A 38 -14.29 -1.07 13.11
N ILE A 39 -13.01 -0.91 12.73
CA ILE A 39 -12.40 -1.63 11.61
C ILE A 39 -12.51 -3.14 11.85
N LYS A 40 -12.90 -3.89 10.82
CA LYS A 40 -13.09 -5.34 10.92
C LYS A 40 -11.86 -6.15 10.51
N HIS A 41 -11.10 -5.64 9.54
CA HIS A 41 -9.90 -6.29 9.01
C HIS A 41 -8.74 -5.30 9.04
N PHE A 42 -7.68 -5.62 9.79
CA PHE A 42 -6.53 -4.75 10.02
C PHE A 42 -5.22 -5.49 9.80
N ALA A 43 -4.25 -4.84 9.17
CA ALA A 43 -2.88 -5.33 9.09
C ALA A 43 -1.88 -4.22 9.44
N LEU A 44 -0.83 -4.60 10.16
CA LEU A 44 0.43 -3.86 10.17
C LEU A 44 1.30 -4.42 9.04
N THR A 45 1.82 -3.52 8.22
CA THR A 45 2.63 -3.84 7.05
C THR A 45 3.93 -3.05 7.10
N ASP A 46 4.63 -3.18 8.23
CA ASP A 46 5.87 -2.45 8.46
C ASP A 46 6.87 -2.66 7.31
N HIS A 47 7.65 -1.62 7.00
CA HIS A 47 8.59 -1.59 5.89
C HIS A 47 9.68 -2.64 5.98
N ILE A 48 9.96 -3.28 4.85
CA ILE A 48 11.14 -4.11 4.60
C ILE A 48 11.79 -3.63 3.30
N GLU A 49 12.73 -2.68 3.41
CA GLU A 49 13.43 -2.11 2.26
C GLU A 49 14.62 -2.98 1.87
N CYS A 50 14.46 -3.76 0.79
CA CYS A 50 15.44 -4.77 0.40
C CYS A 50 16.83 -4.21 0.05
N GLU A 51 16.92 -2.97 -0.43
CA GLU A 51 18.19 -2.30 -0.74
C GLU A 51 18.84 -1.66 0.49
N LYS A 52 18.10 -1.54 1.61
CA LYS A 52 18.55 -0.86 2.83
C LYS A 52 18.64 -1.78 4.04
N LEU A 53 18.67 -3.09 3.87
CA LEU A 53 18.67 -4.05 4.98
C LEU A 53 19.80 -3.85 6.01
N GLY A 54 20.88 -3.20 5.65
CA GLY A 54 21.97 -2.85 6.56
C GLY A 54 21.89 -1.44 7.16
N SER A 55 20.93 -0.62 6.78
CA SER A 55 20.84 0.80 7.20
C SER A 55 19.98 1.02 8.45
N TRP A 56 19.17 0.03 8.82
CA TRP A 56 18.30 0.00 9.98
C TRP A 56 18.16 -1.45 10.47
N ASP A 57 17.66 -1.68 11.70
CA ASP A 57 17.50 -3.03 12.27
C ASP A 57 16.27 -3.76 11.69
N TYR A 58 16.22 -3.94 10.38
CA TYR A 58 15.14 -4.71 9.73
C TYR A 58 15.06 -6.16 10.24
N ALA A 59 16.18 -6.80 10.48
CA ALA A 59 16.20 -8.17 10.98
C ALA A 59 15.55 -8.29 12.37
N GLY A 60 15.87 -7.38 13.29
CA GLY A 60 15.26 -7.33 14.60
C GLY A 60 13.78 -6.94 14.54
N ALA A 61 13.39 -6.02 13.66
CA ALA A 61 11.98 -5.64 13.46
C ALA A 61 11.16 -6.82 12.92
N ILE A 62 11.64 -7.50 11.88
CA ILE A 62 10.99 -8.69 11.31
C ILE A 62 10.85 -9.78 12.36
N ALA A 63 11.90 -10.05 13.15
CA ALA A 63 11.84 -11.06 14.21
C ALA A 63 10.78 -10.74 15.27
N ARG A 64 10.62 -9.46 15.63
CA ARG A 64 9.61 -9.01 16.61
C ARG A 64 8.20 -8.92 16.02
N SER A 65 8.06 -8.65 14.74
CA SER A 65 6.75 -8.37 14.11
C SER A 65 5.78 -9.53 14.24
N HIS A 66 6.27 -10.77 14.16
CA HIS A 66 5.42 -11.96 14.32
C HIS A 66 4.87 -12.11 15.75
N ASP A 67 5.71 -11.94 16.77
CA ASP A 67 5.28 -12.03 18.16
C ASP A 67 4.26 -10.92 18.48
N VAL A 68 4.55 -9.69 18.04
CA VAL A 68 3.64 -8.55 18.16
C VAL A 68 2.30 -8.80 17.45
N PHE A 69 2.34 -9.38 16.26
CA PHE A 69 1.12 -9.79 15.56
C PHE A 69 0.29 -10.77 16.39
N LEU A 70 0.92 -11.80 16.99
CA LEU A 70 0.21 -12.78 17.82
C LEU A 70 -0.43 -12.13 19.08
N GLU A 71 0.27 -11.21 19.72
CA GLU A 71 -0.26 -10.45 20.85
C GLU A 71 -1.50 -9.61 20.48
N ILE A 72 -1.43 -8.90 19.35
CA ILE A 72 -2.52 -8.08 18.85
C ILE A 72 -3.69 -8.97 18.43
N GLN A 73 -3.44 -10.07 17.72
CA GLN A 73 -4.47 -11.02 17.31
C GLN A 73 -5.23 -11.58 18.50
N GLU A 74 -4.53 -11.98 19.58
CA GLU A 74 -5.16 -12.46 20.82
C GLU A 74 -5.97 -11.36 21.51
N ARG A 75 -5.41 -10.16 21.62
CA ARG A 75 -6.03 -8.99 22.27
C ARG A 75 -7.37 -8.59 21.66
N PHE A 76 -7.49 -8.74 20.34
CA PHE A 76 -8.68 -8.31 19.58
C PHE A 76 -9.51 -9.47 19.04
N ARG A 77 -9.26 -10.69 19.50
CA ARG A 77 -10.01 -11.90 19.12
C ARG A 77 -11.52 -11.68 19.23
N GLY A 78 -12.24 -11.97 18.13
CA GLY A 78 -13.70 -11.80 18.04
C GLY A 78 -14.19 -10.35 17.92
N LYS A 79 -13.29 -9.37 17.86
CA LYS A 79 -13.62 -7.96 17.64
C LYS A 79 -13.13 -7.45 16.29
N MET A 80 -11.92 -7.83 15.93
CA MET A 80 -11.23 -7.42 14.70
C MET A 80 -10.34 -8.57 14.22
N GLU A 81 -10.38 -8.87 12.94
CA GLU A 81 -9.44 -9.79 12.30
C GLU A 81 -8.13 -9.06 12.04
N VAL A 82 -7.04 -9.64 12.53
CA VAL A 82 -5.70 -9.09 12.36
C VAL A 82 -4.89 -10.00 11.45
N TYR A 83 -4.11 -9.40 10.56
CA TYR A 83 -3.29 -10.12 9.58
C TYR A 83 -1.81 -9.80 9.78
N TYR A 84 -0.97 -10.82 9.66
CA TYR A 84 0.49 -10.67 9.66
C TYR A 84 0.93 -10.15 8.29
N GLY A 85 1.30 -8.88 8.24
CA GLY A 85 1.63 -8.20 6.99
C GLY A 85 3.08 -7.70 6.92
N ALA A 86 3.49 -7.34 5.71
CA ALA A 86 4.71 -6.61 5.43
C ALA A 86 4.56 -5.76 4.17
N GLU A 87 5.20 -4.59 4.14
CA GLU A 87 5.43 -3.85 2.92
C GLU A 87 6.85 -4.08 2.42
N LEU A 88 6.98 -4.85 1.34
CA LEU A 88 8.26 -5.24 0.76
C LEU A 88 8.67 -4.20 -0.31
N GLY A 89 9.53 -3.27 0.11
CA GLY A 89 10.08 -2.23 -0.74
C GLY A 89 11.30 -2.68 -1.54
N GLN A 90 11.44 -2.17 -2.77
CA GLN A 90 12.60 -2.36 -3.63
C GLN A 90 13.05 -3.83 -3.79
N ALA A 91 12.11 -4.78 -3.90
CA ALA A 91 12.43 -6.21 -4.02
C ALA A 91 13.41 -6.50 -5.16
N LEU A 92 13.25 -5.82 -6.30
CA LEU A 92 14.07 -6.03 -7.50
C LEU A 92 15.49 -5.45 -7.38
N PHE A 93 15.77 -4.64 -6.36
CA PHE A 93 17.13 -4.14 -6.11
C PHE A 93 17.98 -5.17 -5.38
N ASN A 94 17.33 -6.12 -4.67
CA ASN A 94 17.99 -7.22 -3.96
C ASN A 94 17.09 -8.47 -3.93
N LEU A 95 16.86 -9.07 -5.10
CA LEU A 95 16.02 -10.26 -5.24
C LEU A 95 16.38 -11.41 -4.28
N PRO A 96 17.68 -11.76 -4.08
CA PRO A 96 18.01 -12.82 -3.14
C PRO A 96 17.53 -12.56 -1.72
N ALA A 97 17.60 -11.30 -1.26
CA ALA A 97 17.09 -10.94 0.06
C ALA A 97 15.55 -10.98 0.12
N ALA A 98 14.87 -10.44 -0.91
CA ALA A 98 13.42 -10.48 -1.00
C ALA A 98 12.89 -11.91 -0.98
N GLU A 99 13.44 -12.80 -1.80
CA GLU A 99 13.06 -14.22 -1.85
C GLU A 99 13.32 -14.94 -0.52
N LYS A 100 14.43 -14.65 0.14
CA LYS A 100 14.77 -15.21 1.46
C LYS A 100 13.72 -14.78 2.50
N ILE A 101 13.41 -13.48 2.59
CA ILE A 101 12.43 -12.94 3.54
C ILE A 101 11.07 -13.59 3.32
N LEU A 102 10.61 -13.69 2.07
CA LEU A 102 9.32 -14.31 1.74
C LEU A 102 9.26 -15.82 2.03
N ALA A 103 10.41 -16.52 2.01
CA ALA A 103 10.50 -17.94 2.31
C ALA A 103 10.60 -18.24 3.81
N GLU A 104 11.20 -17.33 4.59
CA GLU A 104 11.45 -17.54 6.02
C GLU A 104 10.29 -17.08 6.92
N HIS A 105 9.32 -16.32 6.38
CA HIS A 105 8.22 -15.74 7.15
C HIS A 105 6.86 -16.07 6.54
N ASP A 106 5.96 -16.60 7.37
CA ASP A 106 4.59 -16.99 6.99
C ASP A 106 3.62 -15.80 7.00
N TYR A 107 3.92 -14.74 6.22
CA TYR A 107 3.04 -13.60 6.09
C TYR A 107 1.67 -14.00 5.54
N ASP A 108 0.62 -13.42 6.12
CA ASP A 108 -0.73 -13.46 5.57
C ASP A 108 -0.84 -12.56 4.33
N PHE A 109 -0.21 -11.37 4.40
CA PHE A 109 -0.33 -10.32 3.41
C PHE A 109 1.01 -9.63 3.14
N VAL A 110 1.37 -9.47 1.88
CA VAL A 110 2.57 -8.75 1.46
C VAL A 110 2.19 -7.72 0.39
N LEU A 111 2.52 -6.47 0.65
CA LEU A 111 2.52 -5.40 -0.35
C LEU A 111 3.84 -5.42 -1.12
N GLY A 112 3.78 -5.27 -2.44
CA GLY A 112 4.95 -5.03 -3.28
C GLY A 112 5.02 -3.54 -3.61
N SER A 113 6.15 -2.90 -3.29
CA SER A 113 6.27 -1.44 -3.31
C SER A 113 7.53 -0.95 -3.98
N THR A 114 7.40 0.16 -4.69
CA THR A 114 8.52 0.93 -5.23
C THR A 114 8.55 2.32 -4.57
N HIS A 115 9.54 2.55 -3.69
CA HIS A 115 9.68 3.81 -2.94
C HIS A 115 10.76 4.73 -3.50
N CYS A 116 11.58 4.24 -4.40
CA CYS A 116 12.64 5.01 -5.05
C CYS A 116 12.97 4.41 -6.43
N THR A 117 13.74 5.12 -7.22
CA THR A 117 14.36 4.58 -8.44
C THR A 117 15.87 4.51 -8.27
N ARG A 118 16.56 3.90 -9.22
CA ARG A 118 18.03 3.81 -9.15
C ARG A 118 18.70 5.17 -9.26
N THR A 119 18.16 6.07 -10.07
CA THR A 119 18.67 7.44 -10.19
C THR A 119 18.21 8.32 -9.05
N TYR A 120 16.98 8.11 -8.55
CA TYR A 120 16.38 8.94 -7.51
C TYR A 120 16.11 8.10 -6.24
N PRO A 121 17.12 7.89 -5.38
CA PRO A 121 16.98 7.11 -4.15
C PRO A 121 16.12 7.82 -3.08
N ARG A 122 15.75 9.07 -3.36
CA ARG A 122 14.85 9.89 -2.55
C ARG A 122 13.91 10.66 -3.48
N LEU A 123 12.66 10.20 -3.58
CA LEU A 123 11.65 10.83 -4.45
C LEU A 123 11.27 12.24 -3.97
N ASP A 124 11.39 12.51 -2.67
CA ASP A 124 11.19 13.84 -2.07
C ASP A 124 12.33 14.85 -2.40
N ARG A 125 13.33 14.41 -3.17
CA ARG A 125 14.49 15.20 -3.62
C ARG A 125 14.74 15.13 -5.12
N VAL A 126 13.74 14.74 -5.88
CA VAL A 126 13.81 14.86 -7.35
C VAL A 126 14.00 16.32 -7.71
N PRO A 127 15.01 16.68 -8.53
CA PRO A 127 15.21 18.07 -8.92
C PRO A 127 13.97 18.65 -9.60
N ASP A 128 13.76 19.97 -9.41
CA ASP A 128 12.62 20.68 -9.94
C ASP A 128 12.82 21.06 -11.42
N SER A 129 12.90 20.05 -12.28
CA SER A 129 12.94 20.18 -13.74
C SER A 129 11.99 19.17 -14.40
N ASP A 130 11.44 19.51 -15.58
CA ASP A 130 10.64 18.57 -16.35
C ASP A 130 11.42 17.32 -16.71
N GLU A 131 12.71 17.47 -17.07
CA GLU A 131 13.58 16.38 -17.42
C GLU A 131 13.70 15.36 -16.27
N ASP A 132 13.99 15.82 -15.06
CA ASP A 132 14.14 14.95 -13.90
C ASP A 132 12.81 14.34 -13.47
N ARG A 133 11.71 15.10 -13.50
CA ARG A 133 10.36 14.59 -13.17
C ARG A 133 9.95 13.45 -14.11
N TYR A 134 10.06 13.67 -15.42
CA TYR A 134 9.70 12.63 -16.38
C TYR A 134 10.65 11.45 -16.36
N ARG A 135 11.94 11.68 -16.19
CA ARG A 135 12.91 10.59 -16.01
C ARG A 135 12.62 9.75 -14.77
N CYS A 136 12.26 10.39 -13.68
CA CYS A 136 11.86 9.71 -12.45
C CYS A 136 10.64 8.80 -12.68
N LEU A 137 9.62 9.30 -13.40
CA LEU A 137 8.43 8.53 -13.73
C LEU A 137 8.71 7.42 -14.75
N ASP A 138 9.57 7.65 -15.74
CA ASP A 138 9.98 6.64 -16.71
C ASP A 138 10.63 5.44 -15.97
N GLU A 139 11.59 5.72 -15.06
CA GLU A 139 12.25 4.69 -14.25
C GLU A 139 11.26 4.01 -13.28
N TYR A 140 10.36 4.78 -12.66
CA TYR A 140 9.41 4.28 -11.67
C TYR A 140 8.42 3.29 -12.31
N PHE A 141 7.78 3.66 -13.43
CA PHE A 141 6.79 2.78 -14.07
C PHE A 141 7.44 1.57 -14.75
N ASP A 142 8.70 1.68 -15.21
CA ASP A 142 9.46 0.50 -15.66
C ASP A 142 9.71 -0.48 -14.49
N GLU A 143 10.10 0.04 -13.32
CA GLU A 143 10.30 -0.78 -12.12
C GLU A 143 8.99 -1.39 -11.63
N GLU A 144 7.87 -0.63 -11.62
CA GLU A 144 6.53 -1.12 -11.27
C GLU A 144 6.07 -2.27 -12.19
N LEU A 145 6.32 -2.14 -13.50
CA LEU A 145 6.01 -3.21 -14.44
C LEU A 145 6.82 -4.47 -14.14
N ARG A 146 8.13 -4.32 -13.92
CA ARG A 146 9.01 -5.44 -13.59
C ARG A 146 8.65 -6.06 -12.24
N LEU A 147 8.24 -5.24 -11.26
CA LEU A 147 7.74 -5.70 -9.97
C LEU A 147 6.45 -6.51 -10.15
N ALA A 148 5.51 -6.02 -10.95
CA ALA A 148 4.29 -6.75 -11.31
C ALA A 148 4.59 -8.07 -12.04
N GLU A 149 5.59 -8.09 -12.94
CA GLU A 149 6.03 -9.31 -13.64
C GLU A 149 6.68 -10.33 -12.70
N TRP A 150 7.45 -9.90 -11.69
CA TRP A 150 7.99 -10.78 -10.65
C TRP A 150 6.89 -11.38 -9.77
N GLY A 151 5.90 -10.61 -9.34
CA GLY A 151 4.61 -11.07 -8.84
C GLY A 151 4.62 -11.90 -7.55
N ARG A 152 5.63 -11.79 -6.68
CA ARG A 152 5.76 -12.59 -5.45
C ARG A 152 5.16 -11.90 -4.21
N PHE A 153 4.09 -11.14 -4.40
CA PHE A 153 3.38 -10.38 -3.36
C PHE A 153 1.86 -10.45 -3.59
N CYS A 154 1.06 -9.95 -2.64
CA CYS A 154 -0.40 -10.07 -2.66
C CYS A 154 -1.08 -8.87 -3.33
N SER A 155 -0.54 -7.66 -3.14
CA SER A 155 -1.12 -6.42 -3.66
C SER A 155 -0.03 -5.46 -4.11
N LEU A 156 -0.19 -4.86 -5.29
CA LEU A 156 0.67 -3.79 -5.78
C LEU A 156 0.27 -2.51 -5.07
N SER A 157 1.20 -1.92 -4.31
CA SER A 157 0.91 -0.75 -3.49
C SER A 157 0.88 0.54 -4.32
N HIS A 158 0.22 1.53 -3.83
CA HIS A 158 0.20 2.96 -4.23
C HIS A 158 0.80 3.30 -5.61
N LEU A 159 0.31 2.68 -6.69
CA LEU A 159 0.83 2.72 -8.08
C LEU A 159 1.31 4.09 -8.57
N THR A 160 0.78 5.20 -8.04
CA THR A 160 1.13 6.56 -8.45
C THR A 160 1.92 7.34 -7.37
N PHE A 161 2.62 6.62 -6.51
CA PHE A 161 3.34 7.16 -5.35
C PHE A 161 4.26 8.35 -5.64
N PRO A 162 5.07 8.40 -6.73
CA PRO A 162 5.95 9.55 -7.01
C PRO A 162 5.22 10.87 -7.18
N LEU A 163 3.98 10.84 -7.68
CA LEU A 163 3.20 12.07 -7.92
C LEU A 163 3.04 12.90 -6.65
N ARG A 164 3.04 12.26 -5.49
CA ARG A 164 2.99 12.90 -4.17
C ARG A 164 4.14 13.87 -3.90
N PHE A 165 5.28 13.71 -4.58
CA PHE A 165 6.48 14.52 -4.41
C PHE A 165 6.73 15.46 -5.58
N ILE A 166 6.34 15.07 -6.79
CA ILE A 166 6.69 15.79 -8.03
C ILE A 166 5.50 16.53 -8.64
N SER A 167 4.31 16.36 -8.10
CA SER A 167 3.08 17.06 -8.53
C SER A 167 2.25 17.50 -7.32
N GLY A 168 1.03 17.99 -7.56
CA GLY A 168 0.15 18.46 -6.49
C GLY A 168 0.73 19.60 -5.68
N ASP A 169 0.36 19.69 -4.40
CA ASP A 169 0.78 20.80 -3.52
C ASP A 169 2.28 20.81 -3.22
N VAL A 170 2.91 19.65 -3.21
CA VAL A 170 4.33 19.49 -2.87
C VAL A 170 5.22 19.82 -4.06
N GLY A 171 4.92 19.22 -5.22
CA GLY A 171 5.72 19.42 -6.44
C GLY A 171 5.35 20.69 -7.20
N GLY A 172 4.13 21.22 -7.01
CA GLY A 172 3.66 22.47 -7.62
C GLY A 172 3.49 22.42 -9.14
N HIS A 173 3.54 21.22 -9.76
CA HIS A 173 3.52 21.03 -11.21
C HIS A 173 2.43 20.05 -11.65
N GLU A 174 1.88 20.31 -12.82
CA GLU A 174 1.08 19.31 -13.53
C GLU A 174 2.01 18.39 -14.33
N VAL A 175 1.77 17.10 -14.21
CA VAL A 175 2.48 16.07 -14.95
C VAL A 175 1.53 15.45 -15.98
N ASP A 176 1.94 15.43 -17.25
CA ASP A 176 1.17 14.77 -18.30
C ASP A 176 1.25 13.23 -18.16
N MET A 177 0.32 12.68 -17.39
CA MET A 177 0.22 11.25 -17.15
C MET A 177 -0.26 10.45 -18.38
N SER A 178 -0.72 11.10 -19.45
CA SER A 178 -1.11 10.42 -20.68
C SER A 178 0.05 9.67 -21.34
N ARG A 179 1.29 10.14 -21.13
CA ARG A 179 2.55 9.50 -21.58
C ARG A 179 2.70 8.07 -21.01
N TYR A 180 2.16 7.84 -19.82
CA TYR A 180 2.30 6.57 -19.09
C TYR A 180 1.11 5.63 -19.27
N SER A 181 0.11 6.03 -20.06
CA SER A 181 -1.12 5.24 -20.25
C SER A 181 -0.85 3.81 -20.69
N ALA A 182 0.06 3.60 -21.64
CA ALA A 182 0.36 2.28 -22.18
C ALA A 182 1.08 1.37 -21.15
N ILE A 183 2.05 1.91 -20.41
CA ILE A 183 2.78 1.13 -19.40
C ILE A 183 1.90 0.85 -18.20
N ILE A 184 1.08 1.81 -17.75
CA ILE A 184 0.11 1.61 -16.67
C ILE A 184 -0.90 0.54 -17.07
N ASP A 185 -1.43 0.57 -18.28
CA ASP A 185 -2.32 -0.49 -18.77
C ASP A 185 -1.66 -1.87 -18.73
N LYS A 186 -0.40 -1.96 -19.13
CA LYS A 186 0.36 -3.21 -19.08
C LYS A 186 0.58 -3.70 -17.65
N ILE A 187 0.85 -2.78 -16.70
CA ILE A 187 0.95 -3.11 -15.26
C ILE A 187 -0.38 -3.68 -14.76
N LEU A 188 -1.50 -2.97 -15.01
CA LEU A 188 -2.83 -3.40 -14.58
C LEU A 188 -3.21 -4.77 -15.16
N GLU A 189 -2.96 -5.00 -16.45
CA GLU A 189 -3.21 -6.30 -17.11
C GLU A 189 -2.32 -7.41 -16.53
N THR A 190 -1.07 -7.07 -16.17
CA THR A 190 -0.13 -8.04 -15.59
C THR A 190 -0.58 -8.48 -14.20
N ILE A 191 -0.96 -7.56 -13.31
CA ILE A 191 -1.44 -7.92 -11.97
C ILE A 191 -2.77 -8.67 -12.04
N ILE A 192 -3.69 -8.31 -12.96
CA ILE A 192 -4.95 -9.06 -13.18
C ILE A 192 -4.63 -10.51 -13.58
N ARG A 193 -3.77 -10.71 -14.56
CA ARG A 193 -3.39 -12.04 -15.05
C ARG A 193 -2.73 -12.91 -13.97
N GLN A 194 -1.97 -12.29 -13.07
CA GLN A 194 -1.26 -12.99 -12.00
C GLN A 194 -2.10 -13.18 -10.73
N GLY A 195 -3.32 -12.62 -10.67
CA GLY A 195 -4.16 -12.67 -9.47
C GLY A 195 -3.59 -11.84 -8.31
N ILE A 196 -2.92 -10.73 -8.63
CA ILE A 196 -2.41 -9.75 -7.66
C ILE A 196 -3.44 -8.63 -7.54
N ALA A 197 -3.71 -8.18 -6.31
CA ALA A 197 -4.61 -7.08 -6.07
C ALA A 197 -3.96 -5.73 -6.43
N LEU A 198 -4.78 -4.73 -6.74
CA LEU A 198 -4.38 -3.33 -6.80
C LEU A 198 -4.70 -2.67 -5.45
N GLU A 199 -3.73 -2.05 -4.81
CA GLU A 199 -4.02 -1.22 -3.66
C GLU A 199 -4.65 0.11 -4.09
N VAL A 200 -5.60 0.59 -3.30
CA VAL A 200 -6.11 1.97 -3.32
C VAL A 200 -5.73 2.62 -1.99
N ASN A 201 -4.64 3.35 -2.02
CA ASN A 201 -4.00 3.97 -0.86
C ASN A 201 -4.57 5.37 -0.61
N SER A 202 -5.13 5.59 0.58
CA SER A 202 -5.78 6.87 0.90
C SER A 202 -4.83 7.99 1.26
N ALA A 203 -3.53 7.69 1.52
CA ALA A 203 -2.56 8.71 1.95
C ALA A 203 -2.39 9.86 0.95
N GLY A 204 -2.58 9.61 -0.34
CA GLY A 204 -2.51 10.66 -1.36
C GLY A 204 -3.47 11.83 -1.09
N ILE A 205 -4.63 11.54 -0.50
CA ILE A 205 -5.64 12.57 -0.19
C ILE A 205 -5.07 13.60 0.80
N ARG A 206 -4.49 13.12 1.92
CA ARG A 206 -3.95 14.00 2.97
C ARG A 206 -2.50 14.44 2.74
N LYS A 207 -1.81 13.85 1.76
CA LYS A 207 -0.39 14.12 1.47
C LYS A 207 -0.19 15.02 0.24
N GLY A 208 -1.20 15.87 -0.10
CA GLY A 208 -1.09 16.93 -1.09
C GLY A 208 -1.47 16.55 -2.53
N LEU A 209 -1.91 15.31 -2.80
CA LEU A 209 -2.51 14.96 -4.10
C LEU A 209 -4.02 15.20 -4.15
N HIS A 210 -4.70 15.26 -2.98
CA HIS A 210 -6.15 15.38 -2.83
C HIS A 210 -6.95 14.23 -3.48
N VAL A 211 -6.27 13.17 -3.90
CA VAL A 211 -6.83 11.94 -4.48
C VAL A 211 -6.07 10.73 -3.93
N PRO A 212 -6.68 9.53 -3.92
CA PRO A 212 -5.97 8.31 -3.55
C PRO A 212 -4.89 7.94 -4.57
N MET A 213 -4.02 7.01 -4.20
CA MET A 213 -2.98 6.44 -5.06
C MET A 213 -3.28 4.95 -5.34
N PRO A 214 -3.66 4.59 -6.58
CA PRO A 214 -3.99 5.47 -7.70
C PRO A 214 -5.37 6.14 -7.57
N ASN A 215 -5.60 7.18 -8.38
CA ASN A 215 -6.86 7.91 -8.42
C ASN A 215 -8.01 7.10 -9.07
N ALA A 216 -9.24 7.66 -9.05
CA ALA A 216 -10.43 7.02 -9.58
C ALA A 216 -10.32 6.60 -11.06
N GLU A 217 -9.59 7.37 -11.89
CA GLU A 217 -9.40 7.05 -13.30
C GLU A 217 -8.70 5.70 -13.48
N TYR A 218 -7.57 5.49 -12.81
CA TYR A 218 -6.80 4.24 -12.94
C TYR A 218 -7.51 3.06 -12.27
N VAL A 219 -8.19 3.29 -11.14
CA VAL A 219 -9.02 2.26 -10.50
C VAL A 219 -10.17 1.83 -11.41
N LYS A 220 -10.81 2.79 -12.10
CA LYS A 220 -11.84 2.48 -13.09
C LYS A 220 -11.27 1.72 -14.29
N ARG A 221 -10.11 2.12 -14.82
CA ARG A 221 -9.41 1.40 -15.90
C ARG A 221 -9.10 -0.05 -15.50
N TYR A 222 -8.64 -0.27 -14.26
CA TYR A 222 -8.44 -1.61 -13.72
C TYR A 222 -9.75 -2.42 -13.70
N TYR A 223 -10.84 -1.81 -13.23
CA TYR A 223 -12.17 -2.43 -13.21
C TYR A 223 -12.67 -2.78 -14.62
N ASP A 224 -12.54 -1.86 -15.57
CA ASP A 224 -12.97 -2.03 -16.98
C ASP A 224 -12.15 -3.14 -17.69
N LYS A 225 -10.89 -3.35 -17.32
CA LYS A 225 -10.04 -4.45 -17.79
C LYS A 225 -10.38 -5.80 -17.13
N GLY A 226 -11.34 -5.86 -16.23
CA GLY A 226 -11.77 -7.09 -15.54
C GLY A 226 -11.12 -7.29 -14.17
N GLY A 227 -10.32 -6.35 -13.68
CA GLY A 227 -9.77 -6.39 -12.33
C GLY A 227 -10.87 -6.29 -11.28
N ARG A 228 -10.80 -7.14 -10.25
CA ARG A 228 -11.79 -7.18 -9.15
C ARG A 228 -11.14 -7.25 -7.78
N MET A 229 -9.87 -7.56 -7.71
CA MET A 229 -9.13 -7.67 -6.45
C MET A 229 -8.53 -6.31 -6.11
N VAL A 230 -9.13 -5.60 -5.16
CA VAL A 230 -8.59 -4.34 -4.64
C VAL A 230 -8.37 -4.45 -3.14
N THR A 231 -7.28 -3.88 -2.64
CA THR A 231 -7.02 -3.67 -1.22
C THR A 231 -7.15 -2.19 -0.88
N VAL A 232 -7.42 -1.87 0.37
CA VAL A 232 -7.51 -0.49 0.85
C VAL A 232 -6.59 -0.31 2.04
N GLY A 233 -5.76 0.73 2.01
CA GLY A 233 -4.85 1.09 3.07
C GLY A 233 -4.82 2.58 3.35
N SER A 234 -4.69 2.94 4.62
CA SER A 234 -4.47 4.33 5.02
C SER A 234 -3.02 4.76 4.95
N ASP A 235 -2.09 3.81 4.93
CA ASP A 235 -0.65 4.06 4.98
C ASP A 235 -0.31 4.96 6.20
N ALA A 236 -0.95 4.61 7.32
CA ALA A 236 -0.83 5.35 8.57
C ALA A 236 0.51 5.03 9.25
N HIS A 237 1.28 6.07 9.57
CA HIS A 237 2.54 6.00 10.31
C HIS A 237 2.38 6.48 11.76
N ARG A 238 1.17 6.85 12.15
CA ARG A 238 0.79 7.29 13.49
C ARG A 238 -0.67 6.96 13.79
N VAL A 239 -0.99 6.82 15.05
CA VAL A 239 -2.35 6.52 15.53
C VAL A 239 -3.41 7.47 14.96
N ALA A 240 -3.08 8.76 14.80
CA ALA A 240 -4.02 9.74 14.29
C ALA A 240 -4.45 9.50 12.82
N ASP A 241 -3.59 8.85 12.03
CA ASP A 241 -3.80 8.63 10.59
C ASP A 241 -4.44 7.25 10.29
N VAL A 242 -4.65 6.39 11.29
CA VAL A 242 -5.33 5.09 11.10
C VAL A 242 -6.72 5.31 10.51
N ALA A 243 -6.99 4.69 9.37
CA ALA A 243 -8.19 4.82 8.55
C ALA A 243 -8.49 6.25 8.04
N ALA A 244 -7.52 7.16 8.10
CA ALA A 244 -7.67 8.50 7.54
C ALA A 244 -8.00 8.41 6.04
N ASP A 245 -9.05 9.13 5.63
CA ASP A 245 -9.54 9.20 4.25
C ASP A 245 -10.04 7.87 3.63
N VAL A 246 -9.94 6.76 4.34
CA VAL A 246 -10.42 5.42 3.90
C VAL A 246 -11.91 5.42 3.56
N PRO A 247 -12.83 6.08 4.29
CA PRO A 247 -14.23 6.17 3.90
C PRO A 247 -14.46 6.79 2.52
N GLN A 248 -13.63 7.77 2.09
CA GLN A 248 -13.72 8.38 0.76
C GLN A 248 -13.32 7.36 -0.32
N VAL A 249 -12.27 6.55 -0.07
CA VAL A 249 -11.86 5.46 -0.97
C VAL A 249 -12.98 4.45 -1.15
N TYR A 250 -13.66 4.02 -0.07
CA TYR A 250 -14.81 3.12 -0.18
C TYR A 250 -15.98 3.73 -0.95
N GLY A 251 -16.24 5.03 -0.80
CA GLY A 251 -17.20 5.76 -1.64
C GLY A 251 -16.84 5.65 -3.12
N MET A 252 -15.61 6.00 -3.47
CA MET A 252 -15.11 5.92 -4.85
C MET A 252 -15.18 4.50 -5.42
N LEU A 253 -14.83 3.48 -4.64
CA LEU A 253 -14.90 2.08 -5.10
C LEU A 253 -16.34 1.66 -5.42
N ARG A 254 -17.32 2.01 -4.57
CA ARG A 254 -18.74 1.76 -4.85
C ARG A 254 -19.22 2.49 -6.10
N ASP A 255 -18.84 3.76 -6.28
CA ASP A 255 -19.21 4.56 -7.45
C ASP A 255 -18.67 3.96 -8.77
N ILE A 256 -17.48 3.32 -8.72
CA ILE A 256 -16.90 2.58 -9.85
C ILE A 256 -17.64 1.26 -10.12
N GLY A 257 -18.24 0.64 -9.09
CA GLY A 257 -18.99 -0.61 -9.21
C GLY A 257 -18.39 -1.78 -8.42
N PHE A 258 -17.39 -1.56 -7.56
CA PHE A 258 -16.94 -2.60 -6.64
C PHE A 258 -17.94 -2.84 -5.52
N THR A 259 -18.19 -4.10 -5.21
CA THR A 259 -19.06 -4.54 -4.11
C THR A 259 -18.26 -5.16 -2.96
N GLU A 260 -17.00 -5.48 -3.21
CA GLU A 260 -16.09 -6.15 -2.30
C GLU A 260 -14.67 -5.58 -2.43
N VAL A 261 -13.89 -5.72 -1.37
CA VAL A 261 -12.43 -5.55 -1.35
C VAL A 261 -11.77 -6.84 -0.91
N CYS A 262 -10.46 -6.98 -1.12
CA CYS A 262 -9.70 -8.14 -0.69
C CYS A 262 -8.92 -7.86 0.60
N VAL A 263 -8.90 -8.84 1.48
CA VAL A 263 -7.89 -9.03 2.51
C VAL A 263 -7.24 -10.40 2.28
N PHE A 264 -6.11 -10.69 2.93
CA PHE A 264 -5.39 -11.92 2.65
C PHE A 264 -5.11 -12.70 3.93
N ARG A 265 -5.25 -14.02 3.86
CA ARG A 265 -4.82 -14.97 4.89
C ARG A 265 -3.94 -16.03 4.26
N LYS A 266 -2.70 -16.18 4.74
CA LYS A 266 -1.71 -17.09 4.13
C LYS A 266 -1.55 -16.87 2.63
N LYS A 267 -1.49 -15.59 2.24
CA LYS A 267 -1.39 -15.12 0.85
C LYS A 267 -2.57 -15.55 -0.04
N GLN A 268 -3.70 -15.99 0.54
CA GLN A 268 -4.93 -16.29 -0.20
C GLN A 268 -5.95 -15.18 -0.01
N PRO A 269 -6.58 -14.68 -1.09
CA PRO A 269 -7.54 -13.60 -1.00
C PRO A 269 -8.84 -14.03 -0.31
N ILE A 270 -9.36 -13.14 0.54
CA ILE A 270 -10.68 -13.23 1.16
C ILE A 270 -11.43 -11.97 0.74
N PHE A 271 -12.61 -12.13 0.14
CA PHE A 271 -13.44 -11.02 -0.29
C PHE A 271 -14.34 -10.54 0.85
N VAL A 272 -14.33 -9.23 1.08
CA VAL A 272 -15.08 -8.55 2.14
C VAL A 272 -16.02 -7.54 1.52
N SER A 273 -17.33 -7.66 1.82
CA SER A 273 -18.34 -6.72 1.32
C SER A 273 -18.08 -5.29 1.79
N ILE A 274 -18.30 -4.34 0.89
CA ILE A 274 -18.23 -2.89 1.17
C ILE A 274 -19.61 -2.20 1.09
N ASN A 275 -20.69 -2.99 0.95
CA ASN A 275 -22.09 -2.52 0.92
C ASN A 275 -22.71 -2.51 2.31
#